data_8513660c518891e5e8f0f9b1a4c4b397
#
_entry.id   8513660c518891e5e8f0f9b1a4c4b397
#
_cell.length_a   1.000
_cell.length_b   1.000
_cell.length_c   1.000
_cell.angle_alpha   90.00
_cell.angle_beta   90.00
_cell.angle_gamma   90.00
#
_symmetry.space_group_name_H-M   'P 1'
#
loop_
_entity.id
_entity.type
_entity.pdbx_description
1 polymer ?
#
loop_
_entity_poly.entity_id
_entity_poly.type
_entity_poly.pdbx_seq_one_letter_code
_entity_poly.pdbx_strand_id
1 'polypeptide(L)'
;DAANVVKQIKAAGQWDNTILFVFTDHGGKMARAKQFCYDEGLHVPLIIAGGALPKELRGTTRKDLINLLDITATSMAFAGIDIPEWMDSKDLFAKGYGRKYIFSNRDRCDFTIERIRSVMGERFHYIRNFLTDRVLYQHNYRSKGEPFKTLKKMHEEGKLTPAQAAGWEKRAPEELYDLQADPNEIKNLATDPKYKKVLDEYRAALEGWLKDTDDKAADGESKEGLRATMTRWGKNCINPEFKGLTPLPMPKKEKIINKKPKKNKKVKK
;
A
#
# COMPACT_ATOMS: atom_id res chain seq x y z
N ASP A 1 -14.86 3.85 -15.92
CA ASP A 1 -15.70 2.66 -16.08
C ASP A 1 -15.02 1.70 -17.08
N ALA A 2 -14.55 0.55 -16.61
CA ALA A 2 -13.78 -0.43 -17.40
C ALA A 2 -14.55 -0.92 -18.65
N ALA A 3 -15.87 -1.09 -18.55
CA ALA A 3 -16.69 -1.54 -19.67
C ALA A 3 -16.66 -0.54 -20.86
N ASN A 4 -16.66 0.75 -20.57
CA ASN A 4 -16.54 1.79 -21.61
C ASN A 4 -15.15 1.78 -22.25
N VAL A 5 -14.09 1.57 -21.47
CA VAL A 5 -12.73 1.43 -22.01
C VAL A 5 -12.64 0.23 -22.94
N VAL A 6 -13.16 -0.93 -22.54
CA VAL A 6 -13.21 -2.14 -23.38
C VAL A 6 -13.98 -1.88 -24.66
N LYS A 7 -15.14 -1.21 -24.58
CA LYS A 7 -15.94 -0.86 -25.78
C LYS A 7 -15.17 0.03 -26.75
N GLN A 8 -14.45 1.02 -26.25
CA GLN A 8 -13.64 1.93 -27.08
C GLN A 8 -12.47 1.20 -27.74
N ILE A 9 -11.74 0.35 -27.02
CA ILE A 9 -10.63 -0.45 -27.55
C ILE A 9 -11.13 -1.39 -28.66
N LYS A 10 -12.27 -2.05 -28.45
CA LYS A 10 -12.89 -2.91 -29.46
C LYS A 10 -13.36 -2.13 -30.71
N ALA A 11 -13.96 -0.97 -30.50
CA ALA A 11 -14.41 -0.11 -31.63
C ALA A 11 -13.20 0.44 -32.42
N ALA A 12 -12.05 0.63 -31.81
CA ALA A 12 -10.81 1.01 -32.46
C ALA A 12 -10.09 -0.16 -33.16
N GLY A 13 -10.60 -1.39 -33.09
CA GLY A 13 -9.98 -2.59 -33.69
C GLY A 13 -8.67 -3.02 -32.94
N GLN A 14 -8.45 -2.55 -31.74
CA GLN A 14 -7.18 -2.79 -31.02
C GLN A 14 -7.30 -3.92 -29.97
N TRP A 15 -8.46 -4.53 -29.81
CA TRP A 15 -8.70 -5.51 -28.76
C TRP A 15 -7.76 -6.71 -28.81
N ASP A 16 -7.50 -7.25 -29.99
CA ASP A 16 -6.68 -8.46 -30.16
C ASP A 16 -5.18 -8.23 -29.87
N ASN A 17 -4.76 -6.96 -29.86
CA ASN A 17 -3.39 -6.56 -29.49
C ASN A 17 -3.36 -5.81 -28.15
N THR A 18 -4.30 -6.09 -27.25
CA THR A 18 -4.39 -5.39 -25.96
C THR A 18 -4.38 -6.37 -24.80
N ILE A 19 -3.59 -6.06 -23.77
CA ILE A 19 -3.72 -6.59 -22.41
C ILE A 19 -4.24 -5.44 -21.52
N LEU A 20 -5.30 -5.70 -20.78
CA LEU A 20 -5.94 -4.75 -19.87
C LEU A 20 -5.80 -5.23 -18.42
N PHE A 21 -5.18 -4.43 -17.58
CA PHE A 21 -5.14 -4.64 -16.14
C PHE A 21 -6.15 -3.72 -15.46
N VAL A 22 -7.04 -4.28 -14.65
CA VAL A 22 -8.01 -3.53 -13.83
C VAL A 22 -7.74 -3.85 -12.37
N PHE A 23 -7.29 -2.86 -11.62
CA PHE A 23 -6.92 -3.00 -10.22
C PHE A 23 -7.09 -1.68 -9.47
N THR A 24 -6.95 -1.70 -8.15
CA THR A 24 -6.84 -0.51 -7.32
C THR A 24 -5.46 -0.44 -6.68
N ASP A 25 -5.01 0.77 -6.34
CA ASP A 25 -3.70 1.01 -5.72
C ASP A 25 -3.68 0.62 -4.22
N HIS A 26 -4.83 0.57 -3.57
CA HIS A 26 -5.00 0.23 -2.16
C HIS A 26 -6.48 -0.08 -1.85
N GLY A 27 -6.73 -0.61 -0.66
CA GLY A 27 -8.09 -0.82 -0.15
C GLY A 27 -8.90 0.46 0.03
N GLY A 28 -10.17 0.33 0.36
CA GLY A 28 -11.14 1.42 0.49
C GLY A 28 -10.77 2.46 1.57
N LYS A 29 -11.48 3.58 1.60
CA LYS A 29 -11.30 4.63 2.63
C LYS A 29 -11.96 4.28 3.97
N MET A 30 -11.94 3.01 4.36
CA MET A 30 -12.45 2.52 5.63
C MET A 30 -11.38 2.64 6.74
N ALA A 31 -11.79 2.48 8.00
CA ALA A 31 -10.93 2.79 9.15
C ALA A 31 -9.59 2.03 9.14
N ARG A 32 -9.59 0.72 8.84
CA ARG A 32 -8.40 -0.15 8.81
C ARG A 32 -7.84 -0.42 7.42
N ALA A 33 -8.47 0.05 6.35
CA ALA A 33 -8.08 -0.26 4.99
C ALA A 33 -6.97 0.66 4.47
N LYS A 34 -7.30 1.68 3.67
CA LYS A 34 -6.28 2.60 3.12
C LYS A 34 -5.31 3.08 4.19
N GLN A 35 -4.00 3.02 3.94
CA GLN A 35 -2.86 3.40 4.79
C GLN A 35 -2.42 2.34 5.80
N PHE A 36 -3.15 1.29 6.02
CA PHE A 36 -2.80 0.28 7.02
C PHE A 36 -2.35 -1.02 6.37
N CYS A 37 -1.40 -1.71 7.03
CA CYS A 37 -0.86 -2.98 6.55
C CYS A 37 -1.71 -4.17 7.03
N TYR A 38 -3.05 -4.04 6.97
CA TYR A 38 -3.99 -5.14 7.17
C TYR A 38 -4.53 -5.62 5.82
N ASP A 39 -5.10 -6.82 5.76
CA ASP A 39 -5.64 -7.41 4.53
C ASP A 39 -6.61 -6.46 3.82
N GLU A 40 -7.51 -5.79 4.54
CA GLU A 40 -8.43 -4.80 3.97
C GLU A 40 -7.74 -3.63 3.24
N GLY A 41 -6.49 -3.33 3.61
CA GLY A 41 -5.68 -2.27 2.97
C GLY A 41 -4.83 -2.77 1.82
N LEU A 42 -4.44 -4.04 1.84
CA LEU A 42 -3.46 -4.66 0.96
C LEU A 42 -4.09 -5.55 -0.12
N HIS A 43 -5.15 -6.29 0.23
CA HIS A 43 -5.83 -7.22 -0.66
C HIS A 43 -6.75 -6.45 -1.62
N VAL A 44 -6.25 -6.17 -2.80
CA VAL A 44 -6.97 -5.41 -3.83
C VAL A 44 -7.38 -6.31 -4.99
N PRO A 45 -8.51 -6.01 -5.67
CA PRO A 45 -8.90 -6.75 -6.86
C PRO A 45 -7.87 -6.56 -7.98
N LEU A 46 -7.58 -7.63 -8.70
CA LEU A 46 -6.81 -7.62 -9.94
C LEU A 46 -7.53 -8.45 -10.99
N ILE A 47 -7.90 -7.82 -12.09
CA ILE A 47 -8.48 -8.48 -13.26
C ILE A 47 -7.55 -8.24 -14.45
N ILE A 48 -7.19 -9.32 -15.15
CA ILE A 48 -6.39 -9.25 -16.36
C ILE A 48 -7.23 -9.75 -17.51
N ALA A 49 -7.37 -8.96 -18.55
CA ALA A 49 -8.21 -9.25 -19.72
C ALA A 49 -7.55 -8.74 -21.00
N GLY A 50 -8.13 -9.09 -22.14
CA GLY A 50 -7.67 -8.59 -23.44
C GLY A 50 -7.62 -9.69 -24.49
N GLY A 51 -7.60 -9.29 -25.74
CA GLY A 51 -7.51 -10.21 -26.86
C GLY A 51 -6.13 -10.86 -26.99
N ALA A 52 -5.07 -10.18 -26.52
CA ALA A 52 -3.73 -10.73 -26.49
C ALA A 52 -3.49 -11.72 -25.32
N LEU A 53 -4.41 -11.80 -24.34
CA LEU A 53 -4.31 -12.81 -23.29
C LEU A 53 -4.50 -14.22 -23.87
N PRO A 54 -3.60 -15.19 -23.57
CA PRO A 54 -3.77 -16.59 -24.01
C PRO A 54 -5.16 -17.15 -23.67
N LYS A 55 -5.74 -17.91 -24.59
CA LYS A 55 -7.14 -18.39 -24.48
C LYS A 55 -7.36 -19.25 -23.23
N GLU A 56 -6.38 -20.08 -22.87
CA GLU A 56 -6.39 -20.97 -21.71
C GLU A 56 -6.44 -20.24 -20.38
N LEU A 57 -6.04 -18.97 -20.35
CA LEU A 57 -6.04 -18.13 -19.14
C LEU A 57 -7.35 -17.35 -18.97
N ARG A 58 -8.20 -17.31 -20.02
CA ARG A 58 -9.44 -16.54 -19.99
C ARG A 58 -10.50 -17.27 -19.17
N GLY A 59 -11.23 -16.53 -18.34
CA GLY A 59 -12.27 -17.08 -17.47
C GLY A 59 -11.72 -17.89 -16.29
N THR A 60 -10.43 -17.86 -16.04
CA THR A 60 -9.81 -18.52 -14.89
C THR A 60 -9.75 -17.59 -13.67
N THR A 61 -9.62 -18.20 -12.48
CA THR A 61 -9.36 -17.47 -11.22
C THR A 61 -8.12 -18.06 -10.56
N ARG A 62 -7.21 -17.18 -10.15
CA ARG A 62 -6.00 -17.54 -9.40
C ARG A 62 -6.20 -17.20 -7.92
N LYS A 63 -5.60 -18.02 -7.05
CA LYS A 63 -5.63 -17.85 -5.58
C LYS A 63 -4.24 -17.70 -4.96
N ASP A 64 -3.20 -17.79 -5.76
CA ASP A 64 -1.83 -17.63 -5.34
C ASP A 64 -1.51 -16.17 -4.96
N LEU A 65 -0.50 -15.99 -4.14
CA LEU A 65 -0.04 -14.66 -3.74
C LEU A 65 0.53 -13.90 -4.93
N ILE A 66 -0.02 -12.72 -5.19
CA ILE A 66 0.37 -11.81 -6.26
C ILE A 66 0.72 -10.45 -5.64
N ASN A 67 1.88 -9.89 -6.01
CA ASN A 67 2.22 -8.51 -5.68
C ASN A 67 1.91 -7.59 -6.86
N LEU A 68 1.37 -6.39 -6.61
CA LEU A 68 1.10 -5.42 -7.70
C LEU A 68 2.37 -5.01 -8.47
N LEU A 69 3.56 -5.16 -7.90
CA LEU A 69 4.82 -5.03 -8.63
C LEU A 69 4.87 -5.92 -9.87
N ASP A 70 4.24 -7.08 -9.81
CA ASP A 70 4.29 -8.11 -10.86
C ASP A 70 3.58 -7.69 -12.15
N ILE A 71 2.71 -6.70 -12.09
CA ILE A 71 2.10 -6.07 -13.26
C ILE A 71 3.16 -5.48 -14.19
N THR A 72 4.24 -4.91 -13.62
CA THR A 72 5.33 -4.29 -14.41
C THR A 72 6.07 -5.36 -15.23
N ALA A 73 6.58 -6.41 -14.59
CA ALA A 73 7.28 -7.49 -15.29
C ALA A 73 6.37 -8.22 -16.29
N THR A 74 5.10 -8.44 -15.91
CA THR A 74 4.10 -9.04 -16.81
C THR A 74 3.85 -8.16 -18.04
N SER A 75 3.78 -6.84 -17.87
CA SER A 75 3.64 -5.92 -18.99
C SER A 75 4.85 -5.94 -19.92
N MET A 76 6.08 -6.02 -19.36
CA MET A 76 7.30 -6.16 -20.13
C MET A 76 7.32 -7.48 -20.91
N ALA A 77 6.98 -8.60 -20.27
CA ALA A 77 6.90 -9.91 -20.92
C ALA A 77 5.94 -9.93 -22.12
N PHE A 78 4.73 -9.36 -21.96
CA PHE A 78 3.79 -9.23 -23.06
C PHE A 78 4.28 -8.31 -24.19
N ALA A 79 5.12 -7.33 -23.88
CA ALA A 79 5.75 -6.45 -24.87
C ALA A 79 7.01 -7.04 -25.51
N GLY A 80 7.45 -8.23 -25.12
CA GLY A 80 8.70 -8.85 -25.59
C GLY A 80 9.95 -8.12 -25.09
N ILE A 81 9.87 -7.46 -23.94
CA ILE A 81 10.98 -6.74 -23.31
C ILE A 81 11.55 -7.60 -22.19
N ASP A 82 12.85 -7.73 -22.14
CA ASP A 82 13.56 -8.48 -21.09
C ASP A 82 13.34 -7.82 -19.73
N ILE A 83 13.07 -8.65 -18.72
CA ILE A 83 12.90 -8.21 -17.34
C ILE A 83 14.29 -8.10 -16.71
N PRO A 84 14.72 -6.90 -16.26
CA PRO A 84 16.04 -6.72 -15.65
C PRO A 84 16.20 -7.55 -14.36
N GLU A 85 17.39 -8.13 -14.15
CA GLU A 85 17.70 -8.96 -12.98
C GLU A 85 17.55 -8.23 -11.63
N TRP A 86 17.74 -6.91 -11.61
CA TRP A 86 17.58 -6.09 -10.40
C TRP A 86 16.13 -5.84 -10.02
N MET A 87 15.17 -6.27 -10.85
CA MET A 87 13.74 -6.03 -10.62
C MET A 87 13.13 -7.14 -9.76
N ASP A 88 12.54 -6.79 -8.62
CA ASP A 88 11.82 -7.72 -7.73
C ASP A 88 10.47 -8.21 -8.32
N SER A 89 10.01 -7.56 -9.36
CA SER A 89 8.79 -7.87 -10.11
C SER A 89 8.96 -9.19 -10.88
N LYS A 90 7.91 -10.01 -10.93
CA LYS A 90 7.90 -11.29 -11.64
C LYS A 90 6.77 -11.32 -12.67
N ASP A 91 7.01 -11.93 -13.83
CA ASP A 91 5.93 -12.19 -14.78
C ASP A 91 4.92 -13.17 -14.19
N LEU A 92 3.66 -12.73 -14.07
CA LEU A 92 2.54 -13.50 -13.51
C LEU A 92 2.26 -14.79 -14.29
N PHE A 93 2.63 -14.85 -15.56
CA PHE A 93 2.36 -15.97 -16.45
C PHE A 93 3.60 -16.82 -16.74
N ALA A 94 4.76 -16.49 -16.17
CA ALA A 94 5.96 -17.31 -16.28
C ALA A 94 5.73 -18.70 -15.66
N LYS A 95 6.28 -19.73 -16.28
CA LYS A 95 6.27 -21.08 -15.74
C LYS A 95 6.93 -21.09 -14.36
N GLY A 96 6.23 -21.59 -13.36
CA GLY A 96 6.73 -21.65 -11.98
C GLY A 96 6.57 -20.34 -11.21
N TYR A 97 5.79 -19.38 -11.72
CA TYR A 97 5.44 -18.20 -10.92
C TYR A 97 4.88 -18.63 -9.56
N GLY A 98 5.32 -17.97 -8.53
CA GLY A 98 4.82 -18.11 -7.15
C GLY A 98 5.59 -17.21 -6.19
N ARG A 99 4.91 -16.81 -5.13
CA ARG A 99 5.47 -16.08 -4.01
C ARG A 99 5.12 -16.80 -2.73
N LYS A 100 6.14 -17.15 -1.93
CA LYS A 100 5.89 -17.72 -0.59
C LYS A 100 5.39 -16.63 0.34
N TYR A 101 5.92 -15.40 0.20
CA TYR A 101 5.59 -14.25 1.02
C TYR A 101 5.42 -12.99 0.17
N ILE A 102 4.56 -12.10 0.66
CA ILE A 102 4.46 -10.71 0.22
C ILE A 102 4.80 -9.82 1.40
N PHE A 103 5.63 -8.81 1.17
CA PHE A 103 6.04 -7.84 2.18
C PHE A 103 5.35 -6.51 1.93
N SER A 104 4.97 -5.83 3.01
CA SER A 104 4.36 -4.51 2.95
C SER A 104 4.89 -3.62 4.06
N ASN A 105 4.88 -2.32 3.82
CA ASN A 105 5.44 -1.36 4.75
C ASN A 105 4.62 -0.08 4.84
N ARG A 106 4.77 0.60 5.97
CA ARG A 106 4.28 1.95 6.19
C ARG A 106 5.25 2.69 7.12
N ASP A 107 5.79 3.83 6.68
CA ASP A 107 6.65 4.68 7.51
C ASP A 107 5.94 5.98 7.87
N ARG A 108 5.16 6.51 6.96
CA ARG A 108 4.47 7.77 7.14
C ARG A 108 3.24 7.84 6.21
N CYS A 109 2.27 8.64 6.62
CA CYS A 109 1.26 9.11 5.69
C CYS A 109 1.10 10.60 5.86
N ASP A 110 1.51 11.38 4.87
CA ASP A 110 1.64 12.83 4.92
C ASP A 110 2.48 13.27 6.15
N PHE A 111 1.83 13.81 7.18
CA PHE A 111 2.44 14.27 8.43
C PHE A 111 2.35 13.26 9.58
N THR A 112 1.68 12.14 9.38
CA THR A 112 1.49 11.13 10.44
C THR A 112 2.62 10.13 10.40
N ILE A 113 3.52 10.17 11.37
CA ILE A 113 4.65 9.26 11.47
C ILE A 113 4.19 7.89 11.95
N GLU A 114 4.63 6.86 11.25
CA GLU A 114 4.37 5.47 11.58
C GLU A 114 5.56 4.62 11.13
N ARG A 115 5.70 3.43 11.70
CA ARG A 115 6.66 2.41 11.24
C ARG A 115 6.07 1.03 11.43
N ILE A 116 5.61 0.44 10.34
CA ILE A 116 5.03 -0.90 10.29
C ILE A 116 5.69 -1.67 9.16
N ARG A 117 5.94 -2.95 9.40
CA ARG A 117 6.30 -3.91 8.36
C ARG A 117 5.42 -5.14 8.50
N SER A 118 5.06 -5.73 7.37
CA SER A 118 4.27 -6.95 7.41
C SER A 118 4.76 -8.00 6.42
N VAL A 119 4.47 -9.24 6.75
CA VAL A 119 4.70 -10.42 5.92
C VAL A 119 3.40 -11.20 5.80
N MET A 120 2.90 -11.34 4.60
CA MET A 120 1.73 -12.14 4.29
C MET A 120 2.14 -13.40 3.54
N GLY A 121 1.74 -14.55 4.04
CA GLY A 121 1.82 -15.83 3.37
C GLY A 121 0.42 -16.30 2.95
N GLU A 122 0.31 -17.55 2.47
CA GLU A 122 -0.97 -18.09 1.99
C GLU A 122 -2.07 -18.13 3.07
N ARG A 123 -1.67 -18.35 4.34
CA ARG A 123 -2.62 -18.51 5.45
C ARG A 123 -2.44 -17.46 6.54
N PHE A 124 -1.21 -17.10 6.87
CA PHE A 124 -0.94 -16.23 8.00
C PHE A 124 -0.45 -14.86 7.54
N HIS A 125 -0.78 -13.85 8.33
CA HIS A 125 -0.30 -12.50 8.19
C HIS A 125 0.36 -12.05 9.48
N TYR A 126 1.64 -11.67 9.40
CA TYR A 126 2.43 -11.14 10.51
C TYR A 126 2.70 -9.66 10.31
N ILE A 127 2.51 -8.88 11.38
CA ILE A 127 2.73 -7.43 11.39
C ILE A 127 3.65 -7.09 12.54
N ARG A 128 4.72 -6.33 12.27
CA ARG A 128 5.61 -5.73 13.27
C ARG A 128 5.37 -4.23 13.36
N ASN A 129 5.04 -3.78 14.57
CA ASN A 129 4.83 -2.37 14.92
C ASN A 129 6.07 -1.83 15.63
N PHE A 130 6.83 -0.95 15.00
CA PHE A 130 8.04 -0.37 15.60
C PHE A 130 7.72 0.77 16.55
N LEU A 131 6.57 1.45 16.39
CA LEU A 131 6.11 2.54 17.24
C LEU A 131 4.89 2.11 18.05
N THR A 132 5.13 1.62 19.27
CA THR A 132 4.07 1.16 20.19
C THR A 132 3.68 2.19 21.26
N ASP A 133 4.29 3.37 21.21
CA ASP A 133 4.04 4.52 22.09
C ASP A 133 2.78 5.31 21.71
N ARG A 134 2.14 4.93 20.61
CA ARG A 134 0.99 5.62 20.02
C ARG A 134 -0.07 4.64 19.52
N VAL A 135 -1.31 5.12 19.38
CA VAL A 135 -2.44 4.35 18.84
C VAL A 135 -2.34 4.21 17.31
N LEU A 136 -3.04 3.22 16.74
CA LEU A 136 -3.11 3.05 15.29
C LEU A 136 -3.84 4.20 14.59
N TYR A 137 -4.97 4.64 15.16
CA TYR A 137 -5.81 5.70 14.59
C TYR A 137 -5.34 7.10 15.02
N GLN A 138 -4.10 7.42 14.68
CA GLN A 138 -3.51 8.74 14.90
C GLN A 138 -4.24 9.81 14.08
N HIS A 139 -4.01 11.09 14.45
CA HIS A 139 -4.40 12.21 13.62
C HIS A 139 -3.74 12.14 12.24
N ASN A 140 -4.54 12.17 11.18
CA ASN A 140 -4.10 12.10 9.79
C ASN A 140 -5.06 12.90 8.90
N TYR A 141 -4.78 13.01 7.60
CA TYR A 141 -5.62 13.78 6.69
C TYR A 141 -7.08 13.27 6.60
N ARG A 142 -7.32 11.98 6.92
CA ARG A 142 -8.66 11.37 6.91
C ARG A 142 -9.48 11.70 8.17
N SER A 143 -8.83 12.18 9.23
CA SER A 143 -9.49 12.48 10.51
C SER A 143 -10.60 13.53 10.39
N LYS A 144 -10.60 14.30 9.30
CA LYS A 144 -11.62 15.30 8.98
C LYS A 144 -12.84 14.73 8.25
N GLY A 145 -12.77 13.49 7.76
CA GLY A 145 -13.87 12.82 7.05
C GLY A 145 -14.94 12.30 8.00
N GLU A 146 -16.21 12.36 7.59
CA GLU A 146 -17.34 11.96 8.44
C GLU A 146 -17.26 10.52 8.97
N PRO A 147 -16.86 9.48 8.19
CA PRO A 147 -16.75 8.14 8.75
C PRO A 147 -15.79 8.06 9.95
N PHE A 148 -14.64 8.75 9.86
CA PHE A 148 -13.64 8.73 10.92
C PHE A 148 -14.09 9.54 12.15
N LYS A 149 -14.74 10.68 11.96
CA LYS A 149 -15.32 11.47 13.04
C LYS A 149 -16.42 10.69 13.77
N THR A 150 -17.30 10.01 13.02
CA THR A 150 -18.37 9.20 13.60
C THR A 150 -17.80 8.07 14.46
N LEU A 151 -16.81 7.32 13.93
CA LEU A 151 -16.16 6.26 14.69
C LEU A 151 -15.46 6.80 15.95
N LYS A 152 -14.76 7.93 15.84
CA LYS A 152 -14.12 8.57 16.99
C LYS A 152 -15.13 8.96 18.06
N LYS A 153 -16.24 9.58 17.67
CA LYS A 153 -17.33 9.92 18.58
C LYS A 153 -17.91 8.69 19.26
N MET A 154 -18.17 7.61 18.51
CA MET A 154 -18.69 6.35 19.07
C MET A 154 -17.69 5.71 20.04
N HIS A 155 -16.38 5.82 19.77
CA HIS A 155 -15.33 5.38 20.69
C HIS A 155 -15.39 6.19 22.00
N GLU A 156 -15.41 7.52 21.92
CA GLU A 156 -15.50 8.42 23.08
C GLU A 156 -16.77 8.19 23.93
N GLU A 157 -17.86 7.74 23.30
CA GLU A 157 -19.12 7.38 23.94
C GLU A 157 -19.18 5.92 24.44
N GLY A 158 -18.11 5.12 24.27
CA GLY A 158 -18.06 3.70 24.65
C GLY A 158 -19.01 2.80 23.87
N LYS A 159 -19.40 3.19 22.64
CA LYS A 159 -20.38 2.48 21.81
C LYS A 159 -19.76 1.49 20.82
N LEU A 160 -18.45 1.41 20.74
CA LEU A 160 -17.77 0.48 19.85
C LEU A 160 -17.57 -0.88 20.52
N THR A 161 -17.64 -1.95 19.74
CA THR A 161 -17.16 -3.26 20.18
C THR A 161 -15.64 -3.23 20.37
N PRO A 162 -15.05 -4.16 21.16
CA PRO A 162 -13.59 -4.22 21.33
C PRO A 162 -12.82 -4.27 20.00
N ALA A 163 -13.29 -5.04 19.03
CA ALA A 163 -12.69 -5.11 17.70
C ALA A 163 -12.71 -3.77 16.95
N GLN A 164 -13.83 -3.03 17.04
CA GLN A 164 -13.94 -1.70 16.43
C GLN A 164 -13.08 -0.65 17.14
N ALA A 165 -12.91 -0.76 18.47
CA ALA A 165 -12.14 0.14 19.29
C ALA A 165 -10.61 -0.10 19.20
N ALA A 166 -10.18 -1.28 18.75
CA ALA A 166 -8.78 -1.74 18.77
C ALA A 166 -7.78 -0.73 18.18
N GLY A 167 -8.20 0.07 17.20
CA GLY A 167 -7.34 1.10 16.61
C GLY A 167 -7.03 2.30 17.51
N TRP A 168 -7.78 2.51 18.60
CA TRP A 168 -7.50 3.51 19.65
C TRP A 168 -6.85 2.93 20.91
N GLU A 169 -6.69 1.60 20.96
CA GLU A 169 -6.06 0.94 22.10
C GLU A 169 -4.53 0.89 21.98
N LYS A 170 -3.87 0.47 23.08
CA LYS A 170 -2.43 0.26 23.08
C LYS A 170 -2.05 -0.81 22.08
N ARG A 171 -1.12 -0.51 21.21
CA ARG A 171 -0.66 -1.43 20.16
C ARG A 171 0.25 -2.52 20.70
N ALA A 172 0.05 -3.74 20.22
CA ALA A 172 1.01 -4.81 20.38
C ALA A 172 2.24 -4.55 19.48
N PRO A 173 3.46 -4.90 19.93
CA PRO A 173 4.66 -4.80 19.08
C PRO A 173 4.60 -5.76 17.88
N GLU A 174 3.86 -6.85 18.04
CA GLU A 174 3.71 -7.90 17.03
C GLU A 174 2.28 -8.37 16.96
N GLU A 175 1.84 -8.64 15.76
CA GLU A 175 0.52 -9.17 15.48
C GLU A 175 0.67 -10.38 14.52
N LEU A 176 -0.09 -11.44 14.76
CA LEU A 176 -0.18 -12.60 13.89
C LEU A 176 -1.64 -12.97 13.72
N TYR A 177 -2.07 -13.15 12.48
CA TYR A 177 -3.44 -13.48 12.14
C TYR A 177 -3.50 -14.72 11.25
N ASP A 178 -4.51 -15.57 11.46
CA ASP A 178 -4.84 -16.72 10.60
C ASP A 178 -5.95 -16.28 9.65
N LEU A 179 -5.62 -15.87 8.44
CA LEU A 179 -6.56 -15.31 7.46
C LEU A 179 -7.67 -16.29 7.04
N GLN A 180 -7.46 -17.60 7.22
CA GLN A 180 -8.50 -18.60 6.94
C GLN A 180 -9.55 -18.67 8.06
N ALA A 181 -9.13 -18.55 9.31
CA ALA A 181 -10.01 -18.61 10.48
C ALA A 181 -10.55 -17.21 10.88
N ASP A 182 -9.78 -16.17 10.61
CA ASP A 182 -10.04 -14.79 11.00
C ASP A 182 -9.70 -13.82 9.84
N PRO A 183 -10.50 -13.81 8.77
CA PRO A 183 -10.25 -12.98 7.59
C PRO A 183 -10.32 -11.47 7.87
N ASN A 184 -10.85 -11.08 9.03
CA ASN A 184 -10.93 -9.68 9.45
C ASN A 184 -9.79 -9.26 10.40
N GLU A 185 -8.84 -10.16 10.71
CA GLU A 185 -7.67 -9.87 11.54
C GLU A 185 -8.02 -9.22 12.89
N ILE A 186 -8.94 -9.84 13.61
CA ILE A 186 -9.45 -9.36 14.90
C ILE A 186 -8.68 -9.98 16.05
N LYS A 187 -8.36 -11.28 15.96
CA LYS A 187 -7.73 -12.05 17.01
C LYS A 187 -6.22 -12.14 16.80
N ASN A 188 -5.46 -11.32 17.50
CA ASN A 188 -4.00 -11.41 17.48
C ASN A 188 -3.53 -12.72 18.17
N LEU A 189 -2.81 -13.57 17.43
CA LEU A 189 -2.27 -14.85 17.86
C LEU A 189 -0.80 -14.77 18.28
N ALA A 190 -0.15 -13.62 18.22
CA ALA A 190 1.29 -13.49 18.47
C ALA A 190 1.72 -13.91 19.88
N THR A 191 0.82 -13.90 20.86
CA THR A 191 1.08 -14.33 22.24
C THR A 191 0.59 -15.74 22.56
N ASP A 192 -0.08 -16.43 21.63
CA ASP A 192 -0.57 -17.79 21.82
C ASP A 192 0.56 -18.80 21.56
N PRO A 193 0.98 -19.59 22.58
CA PRO A 193 2.06 -20.56 22.42
C PRO A 193 1.85 -21.61 21.30
N LYS A 194 0.61 -21.86 20.93
CA LYS A 194 0.26 -22.79 19.83
C LYS A 194 0.79 -22.31 18.48
N TYR A 195 0.93 -21.01 18.31
CA TYR A 195 1.38 -20.38 17.05
C TYR A 195 2.85 -19.96 17.08
N LYS A 196 3.59 -20.28 18.17
CA LYS A 196 4.99 -19.85 18.33
C LYS A 196 5.86 -20.21 17.12
N LYS A 197 5.74 -21.43 16.60
CA LYS A 197 6.53 -21.88 15.43
C LYS A 197 6.24 -21.02 14.18
N VAL A 198 4.97 -20.75 13.94
CA VAL A 198 4.54 -19.90 12.80
C VAL A 198 5.04 -18.46 13.01
N LEU A 199 4.89 -17.92 14.21
CA LEU A 199 5.38 -16.59 14.55
C LEU A 199 6.89 -16.46 14.31
N ASP A 200 7.68 -17.44 14.77
CA ASP A 200 9.13 -17.44 14.58
C ASP A 200 9.52 -17.57 13.09
N GLU A 201 8.79 -18.34 12.30
CA GLU A 201 8.98 -18.44 10.84
C GLU A 201 8.75 -17.08 10.15
N TYR A 202 7.66 -16.41 10.48
CA TYR A 202 7.31 -15.12 9.86
C TYR A 202 8.21 -13.98 10.34
N ARG A 203 8.66 -14.02 11.59
CA ARG A 203 9.71 -13.11 12.09
C ARG A 203 10.99 -13.26 11.29
N ALA A 204 11.46 -14.50 11.11
CA ALA A 204 12.67 -14.77 10.33
C ALA A 204 12.53 -14.33 8.87
N ALA A 205 11.36 -14.54 8.26
CA ALA A 205 11.07 -14.07 6.92
C ALA A 205 11.14 -12.53 6.80
N LEU A 206 10.55 -11.82 7.78
CA LEU A 206 10.63 -10.35 7.81
C LEU A 206 12.07 -9.87 8.03
N GLU A 207 12.80 -10.45 8.97
CA GLU A 207 14.18 -10.07 9.26
C GLU A 207 15.11 -10.31 8.06
N GLY A 208 14.92 -11.42 7.36
CA GLY A 208 15.62 -11.67 6.10
C GLY A 208 15.35 -10.58 5.06
N TRP A 209 14.08 -10.26 4.83
CA TRP A 209 13.70 -9.22 3.88
C TRP A 209 14.22 -7.83 4.26
N LEU A 210 14.14 -7.45 5.53
CA LEU A 210 14.69 -6.17 6.02
C LEU A 210 16.19 -6.06 5.76
N LYS A 211 16.93 -7.15 5.96
CA LYS A 211 18.37 -7.22 5.70
C LYS A 211 18.68 -7.14 4.20
N ASP A 212 17.96 -7.93 3.39
CA ASP A 212 18.21 -8.03 1.96
C ASP A 212 17.90 -6.73 1.22
N THR A 213 16.93 -5.95 1.72
CA THR A 213 16.51 -4.66 1.15
C THR A 213 17.19 -3.46 1.81
N ASP A 214 18.07 -3.67 2.80
CA ASP A 214 18.68 -2.60 3.62
C ASP A 214 17.61 -1.64 4.20
N ASP A 215 16.47 -2.20 4.63
CA ASP A 215 15.34 -1.43 5.15
C ASP A 215 15.69 -0.73 6.47
N LYS A 216 15.40 0.55 6.57
CA LYS A 216 15.75 1.40 7.72
C LYS A 216 14.63 1.56 8.75
N ALA A 217 13.70 0.59 8.84
CA ALA A 217 12.57 0.65 9.77
C ALA A 217 12.98 0.91 11.23
N ALA A 218 14.12 0.37 11.67
CA ALA A 218 14.63 0.57 13.03
C ALA A 218 15.14 2.01 13.26
N ASP A 219 15.73 2.65 12.24
CA ASP A 219 16.38 3.95 12.36
C ASP A 219 15.41 5.14 12.32
N GLY A 220 14.28 4.94 11.64
CA GLY A 220 13.28 5.99 11.44
C GLY A 220 13.64 6.98 10.32
N GLU A 221 12.82 8.00 10.19
CA GLU A 221 12.98 9.02 9.14
C GLU A 221 14.10 10.02 9.52
N SER A 222 14.87 10.46 8.52
CA SER A 222 15.94 11.43 8.75
C SER A 222 15.41 12.79 9.25
N LYS A 223 16.22 13.51 10.03
CA LYS A 223 15.86 14.87 10.48
C LYS A 223 15.55 15.81 9.31
N GLU A 224 16.23 15.65 8.20
CA GLU A 224 15.98 16.46 7.01
C GLU A 224 14.60 16.14 6.39
N GLY A 225 14.23 14.86 6.26
CA GLY A 225 12.92 14.42 5.81
C GLY A 225 11.79 14.93 6.70
N LEU A 226 11.98 14.85 8.02
CA LEU A 226 11.04 15.41 9.00
C LEU A 226 10.89 16.93 8.85
N ARG A 227 11.98 17.68 8.69
CA ARG A 227 11.95 19.13 8.47
C ARG A 227 11.27 19.52 7.16
N ALA A 228 11.50 18.75 6.09
CA ALA A 228 10.80 18.92 4.81
C ALA A 228 9.29 18.68 4.96
N THR A 229 8.92 17.68 5.73
CA THR A 229 7.52 17.39 6.08
C THR A 229 6.88 18.55 6.84
N MET A 230 7.58 19.13 7.81
CA MET A 230 7.11 20.32 8.55
C MET A 230 6.93 21.53 7.63
N THR A 231 7.81 21.73 6.66
CA THR A 231 7.68 22.81 5.66
C THR A 231 6.37 22.68 4.89
N ARG A 232 5.96 21.46 4.55
CA ARG A 232 4.74 21.22 3.78
C ARG A 232 3.47 21.25 4.65
N TRP A 233 3.51 20.68 5.86
CA TRP A 233 2.33 20.37 6.65
C TRP A 233 2.18 21.18 7.93
N GLY A 234 3.21 21.90 8.35
CA GLY A 234 3.20 22.87 9.45
C GLY A 234 2.63 22.29 10.75
N LYS A 235 1.58 22.94 11.25
CA LYS A 235 0.93 22.60 12.54
C LYS A 235 0.31 21.19 12.62
N ASN A 236 0.19 20.48 11.50
CA ASN A 236 -0.30 19.09 11.51
C ASN A 236 0.80 18.09 11.96
N CYS A 237 2.08 18.50 11.95
CA CYS A 237 3.21 17.69 12.38
C CYS A 237 3.29 17.65 13.92
N ILE A 238 2.48 16.79 14.54
CA ILE A 238 2.32 16.71 16.00
C ILE A 238 2.99 15.48 16.62
N ASN A 239 3.51 14.55 15.82
CA ASN A 239 4.18 13.35 16.33
C ASN A 239 5.48 13.73 17.08
N PRO A 240 5.93 12.92 18.06
CA PRO A 240 7.11 13.20 18.87
C PRO A 240 8.39 13.46 18.08
N GLU A 241 8.54 12.84 16.90
CA GLU A 241 9.70 12.96 16.02
C GLU A 241 9.91 14.38 15.49
N PHE A 242 8.88 15.20 15.47
CA PHE A 242 8.99 16.61 15.06
C PHE A 242 9.42 17.56 16.19
N LYS A 243 9.45 17.07 17.44
CA LYS A 243 9.77 17.91 18.59
C LYS A 243 11.19 18.49 18.51
N GLY A 244 11.28 19.80 18.67
CA GLY A 244 12.56 20.52 18.62
C GLY A 244 13.12 20.75 17.22
N LEU A 245 12.44 20.32 16.17
CA LEU A 245 12.82 20.60 14.79
C LEU A 245 12.19 21.91 14.28
N THR A 246 12.86 22.53 13.31
CA THR A 246 12.36 23.69 12.58
C THR A 246 12.17 23.33 11.12
N PRO A 247 11.11 23.80 10.43
CA PRO A 247 10.92 23.58 9.01
C PRO A 247 12.13 23.98 8.17
N LEU A 248 12.32 23.36 7.02
CA LEU A 248 13.26 23.85 6.00
C LEU A 248 12.73 25.17 5.40
N PRO A 249 13.62 26.06 4.93
CA PRO A 249 13.20 27.21 4.15
C PRO A 249 12.35 26.77 2.96
N MET A 250 11.26 27.52 2.69
CA MET A 250 10.49 27.27 1.47
C MET A 250 11.37 27.50 0.25
N PRO A 251 11.38 26.60 -0.75
CA PRO A 251 12.05 26.86 -2.00
C PRO A 251 11.50 28.15 -2.62
N LYS A 252 12.38 29.04 -3.05
CA LYS A 252 11.97 30.24 -3.77
C LYS A 252 11.13 29.80 -4.97
N LYS A 253 9.90 30.28 -5.07
CA LYS A 253 9.07 30.02 -6.26
C LYS A 253 9.82 30.56 -7.47
N GLU A 254 10.42 29.69 -8.27
CA GLU A 254 10.84 30.09 -9.61
C GLU A 254 9.59 30.56 -10.35
N LYS A 255 9.65 31.81 -10.83
CA LYS A 255 8.60 32.33 -11.69
C LYS A 255 8.61 31.49 -12.96
N ILE A 256 7.69 30.53 -13.05
CA ILE A 256 7.43 29.82 -14.31
C ILE A 256 6.96 30.93 -15.28
N ILE A 257 7.89 31.42 -16.10
CA ILE A 257 7.56 32.34 -17.18
C ILE A 257 6.80 31.50 -18.21
N ASN A 258 5.48 31.46 -18.06
CA ASN A 258 4.59 30.93 -19.09
C ASN A 258 4.70 31.78 -20.32
N LYS A 259 5.69 31.56 -21.18
CA LYS A 259 5.71 32.09 -22.53
C LYS A 259 4.50 31.49 -23.26
N LYS A 260 3.38 32.26 -23.31
CA LYS A 260 2.26 31.94 -24.18
C LYS A 260 2.82 31.70 -25.59
N PRO A 261 2.47 30.61 -26.27
CA PRO A 261 2.89 30.41 -27.67
C PRO A 261 2.38 31.61 -28.52
N LYS A 262 3.27 32.21 -29.27
CA LYS A 262 2.90 33.29 -30.21
C LYS A 262 1.86 32.73 -31.19
N LYS A 263 0.66 33.32 -31.20
CA LYS A 263 -0.34 33.04 -32.21
C LYS A 263 0.26 33.30 -33.60
N ASN A 264 0.48 32.27 -34.39
CA ASN A 264 0.84 32.41 -35.79
C ASN A 264 -0.25 33.22 -36.50
N LYS A 265 0.11 34.39 -37.02
CA LYS A 265 -0.77 35.18 -37.90
C LYS A 265 -1.11 34.30 -39.12
N LYS A 266 -2.41 34.06 -39.34
CA LYS A 266 -2.90 33.45 -40.58
C LYS A 266 -2.45 34.30 -41.74
N VAL A 267 -1.63 33.75 -42.61
CA VAL A 267 -1.39 34.32 -43.95
C VAL A 267 -2.69 34.16 -44.73
N LYS A 268 -3.32 35.26 -45.09
CA LYS A 268 -4.42 35.27 -46.07
C LYS A 268 -3.82 35.00 -47.43
N LYS A 269 -4.30 34.02 -48.12
CA LYS A 269 -4.35 33.90 -49.56
C LYS A 269 -5.80 33.67 -49.98
#